data_7334e038c9e39512a2db293372e921e4
#
_entry.id   7334e038c9e39512a2db293372e921e4
#
_cell.length_a   1.000
_cell.length_b   1.000
_cell.length_c   1.000
_cell.angle_alpha   90.00
_cell.angle_beta   90.00
_cell.angle_gamma   90.00
#
_symmetry.space_group_name_H-M   'P 1'
#
loop_
_entity.id
_entity.type
_entity.pdbx_description
1 polymer ?
#
loop_
_entity_poly.entity_id
_entity_poly.type
_entity_poly.pdbx_seq_one_letter_code
_entity_poly.pdbx_strand_id
1 'polypeptide(L)'
;MSDKILQMFFDIGRWKKAIEKGVLKDIRKDQLIRLTDEHTRMAMADAMIRGKYEIAPPHTAQIPTENGEFRTVYINEPVDRVVLGIANDLLFELMPDMVHPSCKSYQSGIGCGSVVTEASRRIAETRGGGILGWKSDLSKYFDSVPIRYIDEAFDKVEARHGRSSLIDVLRKYYHNDLYFDEDNRLQAKYQSLKQGCPVASWLADVLLHDLDEELSGMTGYYVRYSDDMLFIGKDYGKAMQVLEQRLGEKSMKLNPKKVEYLMSDRWFKFLGFS
;
A
#
# COMPACT_ATOMS: atom_id res chain seq x y z
N MET A 1 16.26 7.32 -25.31
CA MET A 1 15.49 8.22 -24.38
C MET A 1 16.11 8.12 -23.01
N SER A 2 16.22 9.24 -22.29
CA SER A 2 16.76 9.24 -20.93
C SER A 2 15.71 8.65 -19.96
N ASP A 3 16.12 7.71 -19.10
CA ASP A 3 15.26 7.15 -18.03
C ASP A 3 15.10 8.19 -16.90
N LYS A 4 14.07 9.03 -17.01
CA LYS A 4 13.81 10.13 -16.08
C LYS A 4 13.48 9.64 -14.66
N ILE A 5 12.72 8.55 -14.55
CA ILE A 5 12.34 7.97 -13.26
C ILE A 5 13.60 7.50 -12.52
N LEU A 6 14.49 6.79 -13.22
CA LEU A 6 15.74 6.32 -12.65
C LEU A 6 16.66 7.47 -12.22
N GLN A 7 16.71 8.56 -13.01
CA GLN A 7 17.47 9.76 -12.65
C GLN A 7 16.93 10.41 -11.37
N MET A 8 15.60 10.54 -11.26
CA MET A 8 14.95 11.07 -10.04
C MET A 8 15.19 10.15 -8.84
N PHE A 9 15.16 8.82 -9.05
CA PHE A 9 15.42 7.83 -8.00
C PHE A 9 16.85 7.97 -7.44
N PHE A 10 17.85 8.21 -8.29
CA PHE A 10 19.25 8.37 -7.87
C PHE A 10 19.64 9.79 -7.46
N ASP A 11 18.67 10.72 -7.33
CA ASP A 11 18.94 12.03 -6.73
C ASP A 11 19.49 11.87 -5.31
N ILE A 12 20.65 12.48 -5.03
CA ILE A 12 21.35 12.33 -3.77
C ILE A 12 20.55 12.81 -2.56
N GLY A 13 19.70 13.81 -2.74
CA GLY A 13 18.85 14.34 -1.68
C GLY A 13 17.85 13.29 -1.18
N ARG A 14 17.29 12.46 -2.09
CA ARG A 14 16.39 11.36 -1.73
C ARG A 14 17.11 10.31 -0.88
N TRP A 15 18.30 9.92 -1.29
CA TRP A 15 19.09 8.92 -0.57
C TRP A 15 19.48 9.41 0.82
N LYS A 16 19.95 10.66 0.96
CA LYS A 16 20.25 11.28 2.26
C LYS A 16 19.02 11.32 3.15
N LYS A 17 17.88 11.78 2.63
CA LYS A 17 16.61 11.86 3.36
C LYS A 17 16.14 10.47 3.83
N ALA A 18 16.26 9.43 2.99
CA ALA A 18 15.89 8.08 3.36
C ALA A 18 16.77 7.54 4.49
N ILE A 19 18.07 7.84 4.46
CA ILE A 19 19.03 7.47 5.48
C ILE A 19 18.73 8.19 6.81
N GLU A 20 18.39 9.48 6.78
CA GLU A 20 18.08 10.29 7.96
C GLU A 20 16.76 9.88 8.63
N LYS A 21 15.75 9.43 7.87
CA LYS A 21 14.45 8.99 8.41
C LYS A 21 14.53 7.77 9.37
N GLY A 22 15.71 7.20 9.59
CA GLY A 22 15.91 6.15 10.57
C GLY A 22 15.28 4.79 10.24
N VAL A 23 14.87 4.57 8.98
CA VAL A 23 14.44 3.27 8.45
C VAL A 23 15.55 2.20 8.57
N LEU A 24 16.73 2.60 9.06
CA LEU A 24 18.01 1.93 8.88
C LEU A 24 18.68 1.49 10.18
N LYS A 25 17.91 1.35 11.27
CA LYS A 25 18.46 0.88 12.56
C LYS A 25 19.23 -0.43 12.46
N ASP A 26 18.91 -1.24 11.45
CA ASP A 26 19.49 -2.56 11.22
C ASP A 26 20.62 -2.56 10.19
N ILE A 27 20.93 -1.41 9.58
CA ILE A 27 22.05 -1.30 8.64
C ILE A 27 23.27 -0.77 9.38
N ARG A 28 24.42 -1.42 9.18
CA ARG A 28 25.67 -0.94 9.72
C ARG A 28 26.06 0.43 9.13
N LYS A 29 26.67 1.27 9.95
CA LYS A 29 27.04 2.63 9.58
C LYS A 29 27.91 2.70 8.32
N ASP A 30 28.82 1.74 8.12
CA ASP A 30 29.66 1.65 6.93
C ASP A 30 28.86 1.34 5.65
N GLN A 31 27.81 0.53 5.74
CA GLN A 31 26.90 0.27 4.62
C GLN A 31 26.08 1.52 4.27
N LEU A 32 25.63 2.28 5.28
CA LEU A 32 24.94 3.56 5.07
C LEU A 32 25.79 4.59 4.33
N ILE A 33 27.07 4.73 4.74
CA ILE A 33 28.02 5.62 4.09
C ILE A 33 28.20 5.22 2.62
N ARG A 34 28.30 3.93 2.33
CA ARG A 34 28.42 3.43 0.95
C ARG A 34 27.21 3.75 0.09
N LEU A 35 26.00 3.73 0.65
CA LEU A 35 24.78 4.08 -0.09
C LEU A 35 24.73 5.57 -0.50
N THR A 36 25.47 6.44 0.18
CA THR A 36 25.61 7.87 -0.22
C THR A 36 26.80 8.11 -1.15
N ASP A 37 27.66 7.12 -1.34
CA ASP A 37 28.80 7.21 -2.26
C ASP A 37 28.31 7.23 -3.72
N GLU A 38 28.89 8.13 -4.53
CA GLU A 38 28.50 8.29 -5.92
C GLU A 38 28.81 7.06 -6.77
N HIS A 39 30.00 6.47 -6.59
CA HIS A 39 30.38 5.26 -7.35
C HIS A 39 29.45 4.09 -7.06
N THR A 40 29.06 3.90 -5.82
CA THR A 40 28.09 2.85 -5.42
C THR A 40 26.75 3.06 -6.10
N ARG A 41 26.23 4.31 -6.10
CA ARG A 41 24.95 4.64 -6.73
C ARG A 41 25.01 4.52 -8.26
N MET A 42 26.12 4.94 -8.89
CA MET A 42 26.33 4.77 -10.33
C MET A 42 26.42 3.29 -10.72
N ALA A 43 27.11 2.46 -9.94
CA ALA A 43 27.19 1.03 -10.17
C ALA A 43 25.82 0.36 -10.04
N MET A 44 25.01 0.77 -9.06
CA MET A 44 23.63 0.31 -8.88
C MET A 44 22.75 0.72 -10.06
N ALA A 45 22.86 1.97 -10.51
CA ALA A 45 22.11 2.47 -11.68
C ALA A 45 22.47 1.69 -12.95
N ASP A 46 23.75 1.44 -13.21
CA ASP A 46 24.22 0.63 -14.33
C ASP A 46 23.69 -0.81 -14.26
N ALA A 47 23.70 -1.41 -13.07
CA ALA A 47 23.15 -2.74 -12.86
C ALA A 47 21.63 -2.79 -13.14
N MET A 48 20.87 -1.76 -12.75
CA MET A 48 19.44 -1.65 -13.07
C MET A 48 19.21 -1.51 -14.58
N ILE A 49 19.95 -0.61 -15.24
CA ILE A 49 19.85 -0.39 -16.70
C ILE A 49 20.17 -1.68 -17.49
N ARG A 50 21.13 -2.45 -17.04
CA ARG A 50 21.50 -3.74 -17.66
C ARG A 50 20.58 -4.89 -17.25
N GLY A 51 19.56 -4.66 -16.41
CA GLY A 51 18.67 -5.69 -15.92
C GLY A 51 19.34 -6.72 -14.99
N LYS A 52 20.48 -6.37 -14.38
CA LYS A 52 21.28 -7.23 -13.48
C LYS A 52 21.04 -6.94 -12.00
N TYR A 53 20.29 -5.87 -11.68
CA TYR A 53 19.90 -5.58 -10.31
C TYR A 53 18.65 -6.36 -9.97
N GLU A 54 18.70 -7.11 -8.89
CA GLU A 54 17.58 -7.89 -8.38
C GLU A 54 17.44 -7.65 -6.88
N ILE A 55 16.20 -7.45 -6.43
CA ILE A 55 15.86 -7.40 -5.02
C ILE A 55 15.80 -8.83 -4.51
N ALA A 56 16.51 -9.09 -3.42
CA ALA A 56 16.57 -10.43 -2.83
C ALA A 56 15.19 -10.92 -2.36
N PRO A 57 14.93 -12.25 -2.37
CA PRO A 57 13.75 -12.80 -1.75
C PRO A 57 13.62 -12.35 -0.29
N PRO A 58 12.44 -11.87 0.16
CA PRO A 58 12.27 -11.41 1.53
C PRO A 58 12.23 -12.57 2.52
N HIS A 59 12.54 -12.29 3.78
CA HIS A 59 12.29 -13.19 4.90
C HIS A 59 10.88 -12.99 5.45
N THR A 60 10.24 -14.05 5.94
CA THR A 60 8.94 -13.93 6.61
C THR A 60 9.08 -13.89 8.12
N ALA A 61 8.17 -13.17 8.75
CA ALA A 61 7.94 -13.21 10.19
C ALA A 61 6.44 -13.21 10.48
N GLN A 62 6.05 -13.87 11.57
CA GLN A 62 4.67 -13.89 12.02
C GLN A 62 4.47 -12.85 13.12
N ILE A 63 3.54 -11.91 12.89
CA ILE A 63 3.19 -10.88 13.88
C ILE A 63 1.83 -11.23 14.46
N PRO A 64 1.70 -11.36 15.80
CA PRO A 64 0.41 -11.62 16.44
C PRO A 64 -0.53 -10.43 16.23
N THR A 65 -1.78 -10.72 15.89
CA THR A 65 -2.87 -9.73 15.80
C THR A 65 -3.66 -9.69 17.10
N GLU A 66 -4.43 -8.61 17.31
CA GLU A 66 -5.28 -8.45 18.50
C GLU A 66 -6.29 -9.61 18.71
N ASN A 67 -6.66 -10.29 17.62
CA ASN A 67 -7.61 -11.41 17.66
C ASN A 67 -6.94 -12.77 17.94
N GLY A 68 -5.64 -12.80 18.25
CA GLY A 68 -4.88 -14.04 18.48
C GLY A 68 -4.51 -14.81 17.21
N GLU A 69 -4.78 -14.26 16.03
CA GLU A 69 -4.30 -14.78 14.75
C GLU A 69 -2.90 -14.25 14.45
N PHE A 70 -2.19 -14.88 13.53
CA PHE A 70 -0.89 -14.41 13.08
C PHE A 70 -1.01 -13.80 11.67
N ARG A 71 -0.26 -12.71 11.46
CA ARG A 71 -0.11 -12.05 10.18
C ARG A 71 1.31 -12.26 9.67
N THR A 72 1.43 -12.81 8.46
CA THR A 72 2.74 -12.93 7.81
C THR A 72 3.19 -11.58 7.26
N VAL A 73 4.38 -11.15 7.61
CA VAL A 73 5.03 -9.98 7.02
C VAL A 73 6.30 -10.39 6.29
N TYR A 74 6.63 -9.66 5.23
CA TYR A 74 7.78 -9.88 4.37
C TYR A 74 8.82 -8.80 4.66
N ILE A 75 9.99 -9.22 5.13
CA ILE A 75 11.09 -8.35 5.56
C ILE A 75 12.19 -8.45 4.52
N ASN A 76 12.40 -7.38 3.77
CA ASN A 76 13.49 -7.30 2.80
C ASN A 76 14.83 -7.10 3.49
N GLU A 77 15.91 -7.47 2.78
CA GLU A 77 17.27 -7.14 3.18
C GLU A 77 17.43 -5.63 3.41
N PRO A 78 18.29 -5.19 4.35
CA PRO A 78 18.39 -3.80 4.74
C PRO A 78 18.61 -2.82 3.56
N VAL A 79 19.51 -3.13 2.63
CA VAL A 79 19.75 -2.28 1.45
C VAL A 79 18.53 -2.24 0.54
N ASP A 80 17.89 -3.38 0.30
CA ASP A 80 16.68 -3.46 -0.52
C ASP A 80 15.51 -2.69 0.11
N ARG A 81 15.40 -2.66 1.44
CA ARG A 81 14.41 -1.79 2.13
C ARG A 81 14.63 -0.31 1.83
N VAL A 82 15.88 0.14 1.75
CA VAL A 82 16.19 1.53 1.35
C VAL A 82 15.76 1.78 -0.08
N VAL A 83 16.14 0.90 -1.00
CA VAL A 83 15.77 0.98 -2.43
C VAL A 83 14.25 1.03 -2.57
N LEU A 84 13.55 0.09 -1.95
CA LEU A 84 12.08 0.01 -1.99
C LEU A 84 11.41 1.21 -1.31
N GLY A 85 11.99 1.72 -0.22
CA GLY A 85 11.49 2.92 0.47
C GLY A 85 11.60 4.17 -0.39
N ILE A 86 12.74 4.39 -1.04
CA ILE A 86 12.93 5.52 -1.97
C ILE A 86 12.00 5.37 -3.18
N ALA A 87 11.86 4.14 -3.72
CA ALA A 87 10.95 3.88 -4.83
C ALA A 87 9.50 4.18 -4.44
N ASN A 88 9.06 3.77 -3.23
CA ASN A 88 7.72 4.08 -2.73
C ASN A 88 7.47 5.60 -2.63
N ASP A 89 8.37 6.35 -1.99
CA ASP A 89 8.25 7.80 -1.86
C ASP A 89 8.20 8.46 -3.26
N LEU A 90 8.99 7.96 -4.22
CA LEU A 90 9.00 8.46 -5.59
C LEU A 90 7.70 8.14 -6.34
N LEU A 91 7.12 6.95 -6.18
CA LEU A 91 5.86 6.56 -6.80
C LEU A 91 4.70 7.44 -6.31
N PHE A 92 4.62 7.74 -5.01
CA PHE A 92 3.65 8.70 -4.48
C PHE A 92 3.82 10.10 -5.08
N GLU A 93 5.05 10.55 -5.30
CA GLU A 93 5.35 11.86 -5.90
C GLU A 93 5.00 11.91 -7.40
N LEU A 94 5.33 10.85 -8.15
CA LEU A 94 5.07 10.77 -9.59
C LEU A 94 3.58 10.63 -9.93
N MET A 95 2.80 9.99 -9.06
CA MET A 95 1.42 9.61 -9.32
C MET A 95 0.47 10.05 -8.19
N PRO A 96 0.48 11.35 -7.80
CA PRO A 96 -0.31 11.84 -6.65
C PRO A 96 -1.83 11.69 -6.87
N ASP A 97 -2.28 11.78 -8.11
CA ASP A 97 -3.67 11.65 -8.52
C ASP A 97 -4.17 10.21 -8.60
N MET A 98 -3.28 9.22 -8.52
CA MET A 98 -3.68 7.82 -8.40
C MET A 98 -4.12 7.43 -6.99
N VAL A 99 -3.80 8.24 -5.98
CA VAL A 99 -4.32 8.06 -4.63
C VAL A 99 -5.57 8.92 -4.50
N HIS A 100 -6.73 8.28 -4.42
CA HIS A 100 -7.99 9.02 -4.34
C HIS A 100 -8.09 9.80 -3.02
N PRO A 101 -8.66 11.03 -3.00
CA PRO A 101 -8.78 11.84 -1.77
C PRO A 101 -9.52 11.18 -0.61
N SER A 102 -10.40 10.21 -0.87
CA SER A 102 -11.05 9.42 0.19
C SER A 102 -10.17 8.30 0.77
N CYS A 103 -9.07 7.93 0.09
CA CYS A 103 -8.05 7.05 0.65
C CYS A 103 -7.12 7.87 1.55
N LYS A 104 -7.01 7.51 2.83
CA LYS A 104 -6.28 8.27 3.85
C LYS A 104 -5.07 7.54 4.42
N SER A 105 -4.82 6.31 3.98
CA SER A 105 -3.67 5.52 4.43
C SER A 105 -2.35 6.03 3.86
N TYR A 106 -1.28 5.76 4.57
CA TYR A 106 0.12 5.97 4.15
C TYR A 106 0.49 7.39 3.71
N GLN A 107 -0.38 8.37 3.94
CA GLN A 107 -0.15 9.76 3.57
C GLN A 107 0.49 10.55 4.71
N SER A 108 1.48 11.39 4.38
CA SER A 108 2.15 12.22 5.37
C SER A 108 1.17 13.17 6.06
N GLY A 109 1.21 13.21 7.39
CA GLY A 109 0.36 14.09 8.20
C GLY A 109 -1.07 13.58 8.42
N ILE A 110 -1.47 12.46 7.84
CA ILE A 110 -2.79 11.84 8.04
C ILE A 110 -2.62 10.56 8.87
N GLY A 111 -3.19 10.56 10.06
CA GLY A 111 -3.22 9.39 10.94
C GLY A 111 -4.64 8.91 11.23
N CYS A 112 -4.78 7.71 11.80
CA CYS A 112 -6.07 7.13 12.16
C CYS A 112 -6.94 8.09 12.99
N GLY A 113 -6.35 8.83 13.93
CA GLY A 113 -7.07 9.79 14.78
C GLY A 113 -7.76 10.90 14.00
N SER A 114 -7.11 11.49 12.97
CA SER A 114 -7.73 12.52 12.14
C SER A 114 -8.88 11.97 11.30
N VAL A 115 -8.74 10.75 10.79
CA VAL A 115 -9.78 10.08 10.00
C VAL A 115 -11.01 9.78 10.86
N VAL A 116 -10.80 9.27 12.07
CA VAL A 116 -11.88 8.98 13.01
C VAL A 116 -12.57 10.26 13.47
N THR A 117 -11.84 11.34 13.73
CA THR A 117 -12.42 12.65 14.09
C THR A 117 -13.36 13.16 12.99
N GLU A 118 -12.92 13.09 11.72
CA GLU A 118 -13.77 13.49 10.59
C GLU A 118 -14.99 12.56 10.45
N ALA A 119 -14.81 11.24 10.55
CA ALA A 119 -15.92 10.28 10.50
C ALA A 119 -16.94 10.55 11.62
N SER A 120 -16.48 10.79 12.85
CA SER A 120 -17.37 11.12 13.98
C SER A 120 -18.18 12.41 13.75
N ARG A 121 -17.55 13.42 13.17
CA ARG A 121 -18.23 14.65 12.79
C ARG A 121 -19.33 14.39 11.75
N ARG A 122 -19.07 13.57 10.72
CA ARG A 122 -20.04 13.19 9.70
C ARG A 122 -21.21 12.39 10.28
N ILE A 123 -20.95 11.50 11.21
CA ILE A 123 -21.99 10.75 11.92
C ILE A 123 -22.91 11.70 12.71
N ALA A 124 -22.32 12.66 13.45
CA ALA A 124 -23.08 13.62 14.23
C ALA A 124 -23.97 14.55 13.36
N GLU A 125 -23.54 14.82 12.12
CA GLU A 125 -24.32 15.59 11.13
C GLU A 125 -25.46 14.76 10.50
N THR A 126 -25.37 13.44 10.55
CA THR A 126 -26.36 12.54 9.95
C THR A 126 -27.60 12.47 10.85
N ARG A 127 -28.72 13.04 10.38
CA ARG A 127 -29.99 13.04 11.10
C ARG A 127 -30.88 11.88 10.63
N GLY A 128 -31.47 11.18 11.58
CA GLY A 128 -32.42 10.09 11.33
C GLY A 128 -32.13 8.88 12.22
N GLY A 129 -33.18 8.05 12.43
CA GLY A 129 -33.03 6.76 13.12
C GLY A 129 -32.78 5.62 12.14
N GLY A 130 -32.24 4.51 12.61
CA GLY A 130 -32.01 3.32 11.82
C GLY A 130 -30.55 3.17 11.36
N ILE A 131 -30.36 2.57 10.17
CA ILE A 131 -29.01 2.31 9.63
C ILE A 131 -28.41 3.61 9.07
N LEU A 132 -27.25 3.97 9.59
CA LEU A 132 -26.50 5.16 9.18
C LEU A 132 -25.55 4.87 8.01
N GLY A 133 -25.10 3.62 7.86
CA GLY A 133 -24.11 3.23 6.89
C GLY A 133 -23.52 1.85 7.20
N TRP A 134 -22.30 1.62 6.79
CA TRP A 134 -21.55 0.39 7.06
C TRP A 134 -20.05 0.66 7.21
N LYS A 135 -19.40 -0.24 7.91
CA LYS A 135 -17.95 -0.43 7.84
C LYS A 135 -17.63 -1.82 7.31
N SER A 136 -16.51 -1.96 6.67
CA SER A 136 -16.04 -3.24 6.11
C SER A 136 -14.51 -3.29 6.07
N ASP A 137 -14.00 -4.50 5.88
CA ASP A 137 -12.58 -4.79 5.74
C ASP A 137 -12.42 -5.83 4.62
N LEU A 138 -11.33 -5.75 3.88
CA LEU A 138 -11.04 -6.68 2.80
C LEU A 138 -10.43 -7.97 3.34
N SER A 139 -10.90 -9.10 2.84
CA SER A 139 -10.33 -10.39 3.22
C SER A 139 -8.93 -10.56 2.63
N LYS A 140 -7.92 -10.58 3.51
CA LYS A 140 -6.52 -10.82 3.13
C LYS A 140 -6.05 -9.92 1.98
N TYR A 141 -6.35 -8.61 2.06
CA TYR A 141 -6.08 -7.67 0.97
C TYR A 141 -4.65 -7.77 0.45
N PHE A 142 -3.66 -7.74 1.34
CA PHE A 142 -2.25 -7.79 0.97
C PHE A 142 -1.80 -9.13 0.37
N ASP A 143 -2.59 -10.19 0.54
CA ASP A 143 -2.27 -11.55 0.05
C ASP A 143 -3.10 -11.96 -1.17
N SER A 144 -4.11 -11.15 -1.56
CA SER A 144 -5.12 -11.57 -2.55
C SER A 144 -5.14 -10.78 -3.85
N VAL A 145 -4.36 -9.72 -3.97
CA VAL A 145 -4.30 -8.90 -5.20
C VAL A 145 -3.63 -9.70 -6.33
N PRO A 146 -4.32 -9.96 -7.45
CA PRO A 146 -3.70 -10.61 -8.61
C PRO A 146 -2.58 -9.77 -9.22
N ILE A 147 -1.49 -10.43 -9.66
CA ILE A 147 -0.29 -9.78 -10.22
C ILE A 147 -0.60 -8.82 -11.37
N ARG A 148 -1.60 -9.13 -12.20
CA ARG A 148 -1.99 -8.26 -13.32
C ARG A 148 -2.32 -6.82 -12.90
N TYR A 149 -2.93 -6.63 -11.72
CA TYR A 149 -3.27 -5.29 -11.23
C TYR A 149 -2.05 -4.52 -10.74
N ILE A 150 -1.05 -5.23 -10.20
CA ILE A 150 0.25 -4.65 -9.86
C ILE A 150 0.95 -4.18 -11.14
N ASP A 151 0.94 -5.01 -12.20
CA ASP A 151 1.49 -4.66 -13.50
C ASP A 151 0.76 -3.46 -14.12
N GLU A 152 -0.57 -3.44 -14.09
CA GLU A 152 -1.37 -2.31 -14.58
C GLU A 152 -1.05 -0.99 -13.84
N ALA A 153 -0.78 -1.05 -12.52
CA ALA A 153 -0.36 0.13 -11.76
C ALA A 153 0.99 0.65 -12.26
N PHE A 154 1.96 -0.24 -12.49
CA PHE A 154 3.26 0.14 -13.05
C PHE A 154 3.16 0.59 -14.50
N ASP A 155 2.28 -0.01 -15.33
CA ASP A 155 2.01 0.43 -16.70
C ASP A 155 1.52 1.89 -16.73
N LYS A 156 0.66 2.29 -15.80
CA LYS A 156 0.18 3.68 -15.67
C LYS A 156 1.32 4.66 -15.35
N VAL A 157 2.29 4.24 -14.51
CA VAL A 157 3.49 5.05 -14.24
C VAL A 157 4.30 5.24 -15.51
N GLU A 158 4.59 4.14 -16.24
CA GLU A 158 5.39 4.18 -17.47
C GLU A 158 4.67 4.89 -18.62
N ALA A 159 3.35 4.77 -18.72
CA ALA A 159 2.57 5.51 -19.70
C ALA A 159 2.68 7.04 -19.51
N ARG A 160 2.78 7.51 -18.28
CA ARG A 160 2.88 8.94 -17.97
C ARG A 160 4.31 9.48 -18.02
N HIS A 161 5.28 8.72 -17.54
CA HIS A 161 6.65 9.19 -17.31
C HIS A 161 7.70 8.55 -18.22
N GLY A 162 7.31 7.56 -19.02
CA GLY A 162 8.19 6.77 -19.87
C GLY A 162 8.71 5.51 -19.17
N ARG A 163 9.25 4.58 -19.95
CA ARG A 163 9.82 3.32 -19.45
C ARG A 163 10.98 3.59 -18.50
N SER A 164 11.12 2.74 -17.48
CA SER A 164 12.16 2.88 -16.48
C SER A 164 12.71 1.54 -16.01
N SER A 165 14.04 1.48 -15.92
CA SER A 165 14.74 0.33 -15.35
C SER A 165 14.42 0.11 -13.86
N LEU A 166 14.03 1.17 -13.13
CA LEU A 166 13.51 1.03 -11.77
C LEU A 166 12.18 0.26 -11.75
N ILE A 167 11.27 0.60 -12.66
CA ILE A 167 9.98 -0.10 -12.76
C ILE A 167 10.20 -1.56 -13.17
N ASP A 168 11.14 -1.84 -14.07
CA ASP A 168 11.51 -3.22 -14.43
C ASP A 168 12.02 -4.00 -13.21
N VAL A 169 12.83 -3.39 -12.32
CA VAL A 169 13.27 -4.00 -11.05
C VAL A 169 12.09 -4.31 -10.14
N LEU A 170 11.15 -3.37 -9.98
CA LEU A 170 9.95 -3.58 -9.15
C LEU A 170 9.06 -4.69 -9.72
N ARG A 171 8.85 -4.74 -11.04
CA ARG A 171 8.10 -5.84 -11.69
C ARG A 171 8.74 -7.18 -11.42
N LYS A 172 10.05 -7.31 -11.64
CA LYS A 172 10.79 -8.54 -11.34
C LYS A 172 10.61 -8.98 -9.89
N TYR A 173 10.68 -8.04 -8.95
CA TYR A 173 10.49 -8.32 -7.54
C TYR A 173 9.09 -8.85 -7.22
N TYR A 174 8.03 -8.24 -7.79
CA TYR A 174 6.65 -8.70 -7.57
C TYR A 174 6.31 -10.01 -8.30
N HIS A 175 6.98 -10.29 -9.42
CA HIS A 175 6.88 -11.57 -10.14
C HIS A 175 7.75 -12.69 -9.53
N ASN A 176 8.62 -12.37 -8.57
CA ASN A 176 9.42 -13.36 -7.88
C ASN A 176 8.64 -13.92 -6.70
N ASP A 177 8.24 -15.19 -6.78
CA ASP A 177 7.46 -15.89 -5.75
C ASP A 177 8.33 -16.49 -4.63
N LEU A 178 9.65 -16.26 -4.65
CA LEU A 178 10.58 -16.79 -3.66
C LEU A 178 10.58 -15.95 -2.37
N TYR A 179 10.69 -16.63 -1.25
CA TYR A 179 10.88 -16.04 0.07
C TYR A 179 11.56 -17.03 1.02
N PHE A 180 12.16 -16.54 2.10
CA PHE A 180 12.68 -17.36 3.18
C PHE A 180 11.64 -17.46 4.30
N ASP A 181 11.33 -18.69 4.73
CA ASP A 181 10.47 -18.94 5.88
C ASP A 181 11.18 -18.67 7.22
N GLU A 182 10.49 -18.87 8.34
CA GLU A 182 11.03 -18.64 9.69
C GLU A 182 12.23 -19.54 10.02
N ASP A 183 12.34 -20.70 9.37
CA ASP A 183 13.48 -21.62 9.47
C ASP A 183 14.61 -21.26 8.48
N ASN A 184 14.51 -20.12 7.82
CA ASN A 184 15.45 -19.65 6.78
C ASN A 184 15.57 -20.61 5.59
N ARG A 185 14.49 -21.32 5.24
CA ARG A 185 14.41 -22.18 4.07
C ARG A 185 13.75 -21.43 2.92
N LEU A 186 14.34 -21.55 1.72
CA LEU A 186 13.78 -20.94 0.53
C LEU A 186 12.47 -21.64 0.12
N GLN A 187 11.42 -20.89 0.02
CA GLN A 187 10.06 -21.31 -0.36
C GLN A 187 9.63 -20.58 -1.63
N ALA A 188 8.61 -21.13 -2.32
CA ALA A 188 8.00 -20.52 -3.49
C ALA A 188 6.47 -20.48 -3.35
N LYS A 189 5.91 -19.28 -3.30
CA LYS A 189 4.47 -19.05 -3.26
C LYS A 189 4.18 -17.62 -3.70
N TYR A 190 3.11 -17.43 -4.44
CA TYR A 190 2.62 -16.10 -4.77
C TYR A 190 2.33 -15.28 -3.50
N GLN A 191 2.92 -14.08 -3.40
CA GLN A 191 2.93 -13.26 -2.19
C GLN A 191 2.13 -11.95 -2.34
N SER A 192 1.51 -11.73 -3.50
CA SER A 192 0.71 -10.54 -3.79
C SER A 192 1.46 -9.22 -3.49
N LEU A 193 0.92 -8.35 -2.62
CA LEU A 193 1.54 -7.07 -2.27
C LEU A 193 2.77 -7.19 -1.37
N LYS A 194 3.10 -8.36 -0.85
CA LYS A 194 4.20 -8.60 0.09
C LYS A 194 4.11 -7.66 1.29
N GLN A 195 3.14 -7.90 2.17
CA GLN A 195 2.89 -7.07 3.36
C GLN A 195 4.17 -6.85 4.17
N GLY A 196 4.54 -5.58 4.42
CA GLY A 196 5.81 -5.18 5.04
C GLY A 196 6.83 -4.63 4.05
N CYS A 197 6.68 -4.92 2.74
CA CYS A 197 7.44 -4.24 1.70
C CYS A 197 7.03 -2.75 1.63
N PRO A 198 7.98 -1.80 1.56
CA PRO A 198 7.63 -0.38 1.45
C PRO A 198 6.69 -0.03 0.30
N VAL A 199 6.92 -0.59 -0.90
CA VAL A 199 6.11 -0.30 -2.10
C VAL A 199 4.67 -0.84 -1.99
N ALA A 200 4.43 -1.80 -1.10
CA ALA A 200 3.09 -2.31 -0.84
C ALA A 200 2.11 -1.23 -0.38
N SER A 201 2.59 -0.17 0.29
CA SER A 201 1.73 0.94 0.74
C SER A 201 1.19 1.77 -0.43
N TRP A 202 2.03 2.13 -1.40
CA TRP A 202 1.57 2.82 -2.62
C TRP A 202 0.61 1.95 -3.42
N LEU A 203 0.97 0.67 -3.65
CA LEU A 203 0.09 -0.26 -4.37
C LEU A 203 -1.26 -0.41 -3.67
N ALA A 204 -1.29 -0.59 -2.34
CA ALA A 204 -2.53 -0.71 -1.59
C ALA A 204 -3.44 0.52 -1.74
N ASP A 205 -2.87 1.71 -1.88
CA ASP A 205 -3.65 2.93 -2.07
C ASP A 205 -4.18 3.08 -3.49
N VAL A 206 -3.36 2.81 -4.52
CA VAL A 206 -3.73 3.09 -5.92
C VAL A 206 -4.60 2.03 -6.57
N LEU A 207 -4.53 0.77 -6.12
CA LEU A 207 -5.25 -0.35 -6.74
C LEU A 207 -6.78 -0.29 -6.60
N LEU A 208 -7.27 0.48 -5.65
CA LEU A 208 -8.70 0.66 -5.38
C LEU A 208 -9.19 2.06 -5.75
N HIS A 209 -8.40 2.84 -6.50
CA HIS A 209 -8.75 4.20 -6.91
C HIS A 209 -10.14 4.28 -7.56
N ASP A 210 -10.44 3.40 -8.52
CA ASP A 210 -11.72 3.41 -9.25
C ASP A 210 -12.90 3.11 -8.32
N LEU A 211 -12.71 2.22 -7.34
CA LEU A 211 -13.69 1.93 -6.30
C LEU A 211 -13.90 3.14 -5.38
N ASP A 212 -12.80 3.78 -4.95
CA ASP A 212 -12.84 4.98 -4.12
C ASP A 212 -13.59 6.13 -4.82
N GLU A 213 -13.34 6.32 -6.13
CA GLU A 213 -14.02 7.33 -6.95
C GLU A 213 -15.52 7.06 -7.02
N GLU A 214 -15.93 5.82 -7.30
CA GLU A 214 -17.34 5.46 -7.42
C GLU A 214 -18.09 5.61 -6.08
N LEU A 215 -17.52 5.12 -4.98
CA LEU A 215 -18.14 5.21 -3.65
C LEU A 215 -18.17 6.65 -3.11
N SER A 216 -17.14 7.45 -3.37
CA SER A 216 -17.13 8.86 -2.95
C SER A 216 -18.07 9.74 -3.76
N GLY A 217 -18.41 9.34 -4.99
CA GLY A 217 -19.41 10.00 -5.84
C GLY A 217 -20.85 9.77 -5.41
N MET A 218 -21.11 8.86 -4.47
CA MET A 218 -22.47 8.59 -3.95
C MET A 218 -22.90 9.60 -2.90
N THR A 219 -24.22 9.67 -2.66
CA THR A 219 -24.77 10.54 -1.61
C THR A 219 -24.42 10.01 -0.22
N GLY A 220 -23.40 10.57 0.38
CA GLY A 220 -22.90 10.15 1.68
C GLY A 220 -21.46 10.58 1.93
N TYR A 221 -20.88 10.02 2.95
CA TYR A 221 -19.46 10.16 3.28
C TYR A 221 -18.79 8.80 3.15
N TYR A 222 -17.75 8.73 2.34
CA TYR A 222 -16.92 7.54 2.17
C TYR A 222 -15.49 7.85 2.53
N VAL A 223 -14.85 6.96 3.26
CA VAL A 223 -13.41 7.00 3.56
C VAL A 223 -12.84 5.59 3.61
N ARG A 224 -11.63 5.45 3.10
CA ARG A 224 -10.83 4.22 3.17
C ARG A 224 -9.50 4.48 3.88
N TYR A 225 -9.08 3.54 4.70
CA TYR A 225 -7.76 3.50 5.31
C TYR A 225 -7.18 2.09 5.11
N SER A 226 -6.34 1.93 4.09
CA SER A 226 -5.84 0.63 3.62
C SER A 226 -7.00 -0.30 3.20
N ASP A 227 -7.21 -1.38 3.92
CA ASP A 227 -8.30 -2.35 3.76
C ASP A 227 -9.57 -2.01 4.56
N ASP A 228 -9.49 -1.09 5.51
CA ASP A 228 -10.64 -0.62 6.29
C ASP A 228 -11.44 0.45 5.54
N MET A 229 -12.75 0.24 5.38
CA MET A 229 -13.66 1.13 4.66
C MET A 229 -14.83 1.53 5.53
N LEU A 230 -15.27 2.78 5.39
CA LEU A 230 -16.45 3.32 6.07
C LEU A 230 -17.30 4.11 5.08
N PHE A 231 -18.59 3.81 5.03
CA PHE A 231 -19.59 4.58 4.29
C PHE A 231 -20.72 5.02 5.24
N ILE A 232 -21.05 6.29 5.21
CA ILE A 232 -22.15 6.89 6.01
C ILE A 232 -23.06 7.64 5.07
N GLY A 233 -24.32 7.24 4.97
CA GLY A 233 -25.29 7.90 4.12
C GLY A 233 -26.47 7.00 3.78
N LYS A 234 -27.55 7.61 3.24
CA LYS A 234 -28.80 6.91 2.90
C LYS A 234 -28.61 5.83 1.81
N ASP A 235 -27.61 6.02 0.95
CA ASP A 235 -27.31 5.10 -0.15
C ASP A 235 -26.46 3.89 0.29
N TYR A 236 -26.36 3.62 1.59
CA TYR A 236 -25.50 2.57 2.14
C TYR A 236 -25.72 1.19 1.50
N GLY A 237 -26.96 0.83 1.17
CA GLY A 237 -27.28 -0.43 0.52
C GLY A 237 -26.74 -0.51 -0.90
N LYS A 238 -26.91 0.56 -1.69
CA LYS A 238 -26.37 0.68 -3.04
C LYS A 238 -24.84 0.71 -3.00
N ALA A 239 -24.25 1.44 -2.06
CA ALA A 239 -22.81 1.51 -1.86
C ALA A 239 -22.20 0.13 -1.55
N MET A 240 -22.88 -0.70 -0.74
CA MET A 240 -22.46 -2.08 -0.49
C MET A 240 -22.50 -2.95 -1.75
N GLN A 241 -23.56 -2.83 -2.55
CA GLN A 241 -23.67 -3.57 -3.82
C GLN A 241 -22.54 -3.20 -4.79
N VAL A 242 -22.23 -1.91 -4.92
CA VAL A 242 -21.08 -1.44 -5.73
C VAL A 242 -19.77 -2.00 -5.21
N LEU A 243 -19.57 -1.92 -3.90
CA LEU A 243 -18.36 -2.47 -3.26
C LEU A 243 -18.19 -3.96 -3.57
N GLU A 244 -19.21 -4.77 -3.35
CA GLU A 244 -19.15 -6.22 -3.63
C GLU A 244 -18.91 -6.52 -5.11
N GLN A 245 -19.59 -5.80 -5.99
CA GLN A 245 -19.43 -5.97 -7.44
C GLN A 245 -18.00 -5.64 -7.88
N ARG A 246 -17.49 -4.46 -7.52
CA ARG A 246 -16.15 -4.02 -7.94
C ARG A 246 -15.03 -4.89 -7.37
N LEU A 247 -15.17 -5.34 -6.14
CA LEU A 247 -14.23 -6.29 -5.56
C LEU A 247 -14.28 -7.65 -6.29
N GLY A 248 -15.49 -8.12 -6.63
CA GLY A 248 -15.66 -9.35 -7.41
C GLY A 248 -14.99 -9.28 -8.79
N GLU A 249 -15.13 -8.16 -9.50
CA GLU A 249 -14.45 -7.90 -10.79
C GLU A 249 -12.93 -7.96 -10.65
N LYS A 250 -12.40 -7.50 -9.51
CA LYS A 250 -10.96 -7.54 -9.19
C LYS A 250 -10.51 -8.87 -8.57
N SER A 251 -11.37 -9.87 -8.45
CA SER A 251 -11.10 -11.15 -7.80
C SER A 251 -10.73 -10.99 -6.30
N MET A 252 -11.20 -9.93 -5.67
CA MET A 252 -11.07 -9.64 -4.24
C MET A 252 -12.39 -9.89 -3.52
N LYS A 253 -12.34 -10.01 -2.19
CA LYS A 253 -13.53 -10.31 -1.37
C LYS A 253 -13.54 -9.49 -0.10
N LEU A 254 -14.75 -9.14 0.36
CA LEU A 254 -14.96 -8.65 1.70
C LEU A 254 -14.70 -9.75 2.74
N ASN A 255 -14.31 -9.35 3.93
CA ASN A 255 -14.33 -10.21 5.09
C ASN A 255 -15.75 -10.19 5.70
N PRO A 256 -16.57 -11.24 5.52
CA PRO A 256 -17.97 -11.20 5.95
C PRO A 256 -18.14 -11.06 7.46
N LYS A 257 -17.10 -11.43 8.25
CA LYS A 257 -17.11 -11.27 9.72
C LYS A 257 -16.84 -9.84 10.17
N LYS A 258 -16.34 -8.98 9.26
CA LYS A 258 -15.99 -7.59 9.55
C LYS A 258 -16.89 -6.58 8.84
N VAL A 259 -17.90 -7.05 8.10
CA VAL A 259 -18.96 -6.18 7.58
C VAL A 259 -19.92 -5.90 8.72
N GLU A 260 -20.08 -4.64 9.08
CA GLU A 260 -20.99 -4.19 10.13
C GLU A 260 -21.82 -3.02 9.64
N TYR A 261 -23.16 -3.15 9.73
CA TYR A 261 -24.08 -2.04 9.49
C TYR A 261 -24.19 -1.18 10.74
N LEU A 262 -23.97 0.11 10.58
CA LEU A 262 -23.88 1.08 11.66
C LEU A 262 -25.28 1.57 12.02
N MET A 263 -25.62 1.50 13.30
CA MET A 263 -26.90 1.92 13.85
C MET A 263 -26.75 3.20 14.68
N SER A 264 -27.73 4.07 14.64
CA SER A 264 -27.73 5.35 15.40
C SER A 264 -27.71 5.17 16.92
N ASP A 265 -28.09 3.99 17.41
CA ASP A 265 -28.21 3.64 18.82
C ASP A 265 -27.09 2.75 19.38
N ARG A 266 -26.08 2.47 18.56
CA ARG A 266 -24.98 1.55 18.91
C ARG A 266 -23.62 2.15 18.64
N TRP A 267 -22.68 1.87 19.55
CA TRP A 267 -21.26 2.15 19.34
C TRP A 267 -20.64 1.13 18.38
N PHE A 268 -19.69 1.57 17.60
CA PHE A 268 -18.88 0.72 16.74
C PHE A 268 -17.40 1.13 16.82
N LYS A 269 -16.51 0.19 16.47
CA LYS A 269 -15.07 0.47 16.40
C LYS A 269 -14.68 0.72 14.95
N PHE A 270 -13.88 1.76 14.72
CA PHE A 270 -13.25 2.04 13.43
C PHE A 270 -11.79 2.47 13.66
N LEU A 271 -10.83 1.83 12.97
CA LEU A 271 -9.39 2.11 13.11
C LEU A 271 -8.89 2.08 14.56
N GLY A 272 -9.43 1.19 15.40
CA GLY A 272 -9.05 1.05 16.81
C GLY A 272 -9.73 2.01 17.79
N PHE A 273 -10.59 2.90 17.31
CA PHE A 273 -11.36 3.88 18.11
C PHE A 273 -12.85 3.48 18.21
N SER A 274 -13.51 3.90 19.30
CA SER A 274 -14.95 3.67 19.55
C SER A 274 -15.67 4.98 19.69
#